data_a73910723f6d16fa509830f600f43aef
#
_entry.id   a73910723f6d16fa509830f600f43aef
#
_cell.length_a   1.000
_cell.length_b   1.000
_cell.length_c   1.000
_cell.angle_alpha   90.00
_cell.angle_beta   90.00
_cell.angle_gamma   90.00
#
_symmetry.space_group_name_H-M   'P 1'
#
loop_
_entity.id
_entity.type
_entity.pdbx_description
1 polymer ?
#
loop_
_entity_poly.entity_id
_entity_poly.type
_entity_poly.pdbx_seq_one_letter_code
_entity_poly.pdbx_strand_id
1 'polypeptide(L)'
;MTNVRSTEAGFTLIELLVALAIFALISVAGVMLLRSGTDTQIAVKKRLEEMALSHRLANSLEGDLAQAIARTVRDQSGQVVPAFTQGDATIPGALFGFVRAGWSNYDAAPRAGLQRVAYVLEGGALKRLSWPMLDGTAPADAANLLENVTSANVEYRDDKGQWRGDWSAADADALPRAVALRVTVKGRAEERVLFLVGPQTRVPPPSIETSPDQ
;
A
#
# COMPACT_ATOMS: atom_id res chain seq x y z
N MET A 1 -2.60 -80.32 42.62
CA MET A 1 -2.97 -79.55 41.39
C MET A 1 -4.16 -78.70 41.73
N THR A 2 -3.90 -77.40 42.06
CA THR A 2 -4.93 -76.42 42.46
C THR A 2 -5.39 -75.64 41.26
N ASN A 3 -6.59 -75.87 40.83
CA ASN A 3 -7.22 -75.22 39.66
C ASN A 3 -7.73 -73.82 40.10
N VAL A 4 -7.00 -72.76 39.72
CA VAL A 4 -7.41 -71.35 39.91
C VAL A 4 -8.46 -71.05 38.86
N ARG A 5 -9.72 -71.04 39.27
CA ARG A 5 -10.80 -70.51 38.41
C ARG A 5 -10.66 -69.01 38.34
N SER A 6 -10.26 -68.46 37.21
CA SER A 6 -10.37 -67.07 36.86
C SER A 6 -11.87 -66.70 36.77
N THR A 7 -12.37 -65.88 37.70
CA THR A 7 -13.67 -65.28 37.58
C THR A 7 -13.61 -64.19 36.47
N GLU A 8 -14.15 -64.50 35.32
CA GLU A 8 -14.36 -63.47 34.27
C GLU A 8 -15.54 -62.59 34.76
N ALA A 9 -15.17 -61.41 35.25
CA ALA A 9 -16.15 -60.38 35.59
C ALA A 9 -16.62 -59.70 34.28
N GLY A 10 -17.83 -59.98 33.85
CA GLY A 10 -18.45 -59.32 32.69
C GLY A 10 -18.78 -57.83 33.00
N PHE A 11 -18.67 -56.97 32.04
CA PHE A 11 -19.06 -55.55 32.12
C PHE A 11 -20.57 -55.42 32.47
N THR A 12 -20.88 -54.53 33.39
CA THR A 12 -22.26 -54.18 33.70
C THR A 12 -22.81 -53.20 32.64
N LEU A 13 -24.12 -53.26 32.39
CA LEU A 13 -24.82 -52.41 31.41
C LEU A 13 -24.66 -50.92 31.80
N ILE A 14 -24.62 -50.60 33.09
CA ILE A 14 -24.46 -49.25 33.59
C ILE A 14 -23.04 -48.72 33.34
N GLU A 15 -22.03 -49.57 33.47
CA GLU A 15 -20.63 -49.23 33.19
C GLU A 15 -20.42 -48.87 31.73
N LEU A 16 -21.08 -49.61 30.81
CA LEU A 16 -21.07 -49.29 29.37
C LEU A 16 -21.76 -47.95 29.08
N LEU A 17 -22.93 -47.70 29.74
CA LEU A 17 -23.65 -46.42 29.59
C LEU A 17 -22.82 -45.24 30.07
N VAL A 18 -22.15 -45.33 31.22
CA VAL A 18 -21.31 -44.28 31.77
C VAL A 18 -20.10 -44.06 30.86
N ALA A 19 -19.45 -45.13 30.37
CA ALA A 19 -18.34 -45.00 29.46
C ALA A 19 -18.71 -44.30 28.13
N LEU A 20 -19.88 -44.65 27.56
CA LEU A 20 -20.40 -43.97 26.37
C LEU A 20 -20.75 -42.49 26.64
N ALA A 21 -21.33 -42.17 27.79
CA ALA A 21 -21.61 -40.79 28.18
C ALA A 21 -20.33 -39.94 28.28
N ILE A 22 -19.31 -40.48 28.96
CA ILE A 22 -18.01 -39.80 29.06
C ILE A 22 -17.36 -39.63 27.68
N PHE A 23 -17.38 -40.68 26.85
CA PHE A 23 -16.85 -40.64 25.49
C PHE A 23 -17.55 -39.57 24.63
N ALA A 24 -18.90 -39.50 24.75
CA ALA A 24 -19.67 -38.47 24.03
C ALA A 24 -19.28 -37.05 24.46
N LEU A 25 -19.13 -36.81 25.79
CA LEU A 25 -18.70 -35.50 26.29
C LEU A 25 -17.30 -35.12 25.81
N ILE A 26 -16.35 -36.04 25.84
CA ILE A 26 -14.99 -35.79 25.38
C ILE A 26 -15.01 -35.51 23.86
N SER A 27 -15.80 -36.25 23.09
CA SER A 27 -15.93 -36.07 21.64
C SER A 27 -16.51 -34.69 21.30
N VAL A 28 -17.54 -34.23 22.00
CA VAL A 28 -18.14 -32.92 21.84
C VAL A 28 -17.11 -31.82 22.17
N ALA A 29 -16.40 -31.96 23.29
CA ALA A 29 -15.34 -31.02 23.68
C ALA A 29 -14.20 -30.95 22.63
N GLY A 30 -13.81 -32.10 22.10
CA GLY A 30 -12.79 -32.18 21.03
C GLY A 30 -13.25 -31.46 19.74
N VAL A 31 -14.48 -31.66 19.32
CA VAL A 31 -15.05 -30.96 18.15
C VAL A 31 -15.14 -29.45 18.38
N MET A 32 -15.53 -29.00 19.58
CA MET A 32 -15.61 -27.58 19.92
C MET A 32 -14.22 -26.94 19.87
N LEU A 33 -13.19 -27.58 20.42
CA LEU A 33 -11.81 -27.09 20.36
C LEU A 33 -11.29 -27.00 18.91
N LEU A 34 -11.58 -28.00 18.10
CA LEU A 34 -11.18 -28.01 16.69
C LEU A 34 -11.85 -26.86 15.92
N ARG A 35 -13.15 -26.62 16.12
CA ARG A 35 -13.87 -25.51 15.50
C ARG A 35 -13.30 -24.16 15.95
N SER A 36 -13.09 -23.96 17.24
CA SER A 36 -12.48 -22.73 17.75
C SER A 36 -11.10 -22.45 17.16
N GLY A 37 -10.27 -23.49 16.96
CA GLY A 37 -8.98 -23.39 16.29
C GLY A 37 -9.11 -22.96 14.83
N THR A 38 -10.08 -23.50 14.10
CA THR A 38 -10.33 -23.16 12.69
C THR A 38 -10.82 -21.71 12.55
N ASP A 39 -11.76 -21.28 13.40
CA ASP A 39 -12.29 -19.91 13.37
C ASP A 39 -11.18 -18.89 13.67
N THR A 40 -10.30 -19.19 14.62
CA THR A 40 -9.13 -18.35 14.93
C THR A 40 -8.17 -18.26 13.74
N GLN A 41 -7.90 -19.36 13.05
CA GLN A 41 -7.04 -19.36 11.86
C GLN A 41 -7.61 -18.49 10.75
N ILE A 42 -8.92 -18.58 10.50
CA ILE A 42 -9.60 -17.76 9.48
C ILE A 42 -9.49 -16.27 9.83
N ALA A 43 -9.73 -15.91 11.09
CA ALA A 43 -9.63 -14.53 11.55
C ALA A 43 -8.20 -13.98 11.43
N VAL A 44 -7.18 -14.76 11.81
CA VAL A 44 -5.77 -14.39 11.69
C VAL A 44 -5.38 -14.23 10.22
N LYS A 45 -5.75 -15.18 9.37
CA LYS A 45 -5.47 -15.12 7.92
C LYS A 45 -6.04 -13.85 7.30
N LYS A 46 -7.33 -13.55 7.58
CA LYS A 46 -7.97 -12.32 7.09
C LYS A 46 -7.21 -11.07 7.54
N ARG A 47 -6.80 -11.01 8.81
CA ARG A 47 -6.03 -9.86 9.32
C ARG A 47 -4.66 -9.73 8.68
N LEU A 48 -3.97 -10.83 8.41
CA LEU A 48 -2.69 -10.83 7.70
C LEU A 48 -2.83 -10.36 6.25
N GLU A 49 -3.86 -10.80 5.54
CA GLU A 49 -4.18 -10.34 4.19
C GLU A 49 -4.45 -8.83 4.15
N GLU A 50 -5.21 -8.32 5.13
CA GLU A 50 -5.49 -6.90 5.29
C GLU A 50 -4.23 -6.09 5.54
N MET A 51 -3.34 -6.54 6.42
CA MET A 51 -2.05 -5.89 6.68
C MET A 51 -1.14 -5.92 5.45
N ALA A 52 -1.10 -7.05 4.73
CA ALA A 52 -0.29 -7.18 3.53
C ALA A 52 -0.71 -6.20 2.41
N LEU A 53 -2.00 -5.86 2.31
CA LEU A 53 -2.49 -4.86 1.36
C LEU A 53 -2.02 -3.46 1.75
N SER A 54 -2.16 -3.07 3.02
CA SER A 54 -1.69 -1.77 3.52
C SER A 54 -0.18 -1.62 3.36
N HIS A 55 0.58 -2.67 3.65
CA HIS A 55 2.04 -2.67 3.45
C HIS A 55 2.44 -2.54 1.97
N ARG A 56 1.74 -3.21 1.06
CA ARG A 56 2.00 -3.07 -0.39
C ARG A 56 1.76 -1.65 -0.88
N LEU A 57 0.67 -1.04 -0.46
CA LEU A 57 0.38 0.36 -0.75
C LEU A 57 1.48 1.28 -0.23
N ALA A 58 1.82 1.16 1.06
CA ALA A 58 2.86 1.98 1.68
C ALA A 58 4.22 1.81 0.98
N ASN A 59 4.66 0.59 0.73
CA ASN A 59 5.93 0.30 0.05
C ASN A 59 5.95 0.84 -1.39
N SER A 60 4.83 0.73 -2.13
CA SER A 60 4.73 1.27 -3.48
C SER A 60 4.84 2.79 -3.49
N LEU A 61 4.11 3.46 -2.60
CA LEU A 61 4.13 4.91 -2.46
C LEU A 61 5.50 5.42 -1.99
N GLU A 62 6.07 4.79 -0.97
CA GLU A 62 7.39 5.14 -0.44
C GLU A 62 8.46 4.99 -1.52
N GLY A 63 8.48 3.85 -2.22
CA GLY A 63 9.44 3.59 -3.30
C GLY A 63 9.30 4.56 -4.47
N ASP A 64 8.08 4.94 -4.85
CA ASP A 64 7.83 5.89 -5.93
C ASP A 64 8.19 7.32 -5.50
N LEU A 65 7.69 7.78 -4.35
CA LEU A 65 7.90 9.15 -3.86
C LEU A 65 9.36 9.42 -3.48
N ALA A 66 10.05 8.45 -2.90
CA ALA A 66 11.48 8.57 -2.60
C ALA A 66 12.34 8.78 -3.87
N GLN A 67 11.86 8.35 -5.02
CA GLN A 67 12.53 8.50 -6.31
C GLN A 67 11.95 9.63 -7.18
N ALA A 68 11.04 10.44 -6.65
CA ALA A 68 10.49 11.59 -7.36
C ALA A 68 11.59 12.57 -7.75
N ILE A 69 11.49 13.10 -8.97
CA ILE A 69 12.47 14.05 -9.51
C ILE A 69 11.79 15.30 -10.07
N ALA A 70 12.48 16.40 -10.02
CA ALA A 70 12.06 17.71 -10.54
C ALA A 70 12.15 17.74 -12.08
N ARG A 71 11.27 17.01 -12.75
CA ARG A 71 11.22 16.89 -14.23
C ARG A 71 9.81 17.12 -14.74
N THR A 72 9.62 18.18 -15.52
CA THR A 72 8.39 18.42 -16.27
C THR A 72 8.28 17.44 -17.45
N VAL A 73 7.06 17.13 -17.85
CA VAL A 73 6.75 16.28 -19.01
C VAL A 73 5.75 16.98 -19.93
N ARG A 74 5.45 16.39 -21.08
CA ARG A 74 4.39 16.86 -21.97
C ARG A 74 3.29 15.82 -22.05
N ASP A 75 2.05 16.30 -22.03
CA ASP A 75 0.89 15.44 -22.25
C ASP A 75 0.72 15.12 -23.76
N GLN A 76 -0.34 14.40 -24.09
CA GLN A 76 -0.67 14.03 -25.48
C GLN A 76 -0.97 15.24 -26.37
N SER A 77 -1.37 16.37 -25.80
CA SER A 77 -1.61 17.63 -26.54
C SER A 77 -0.36 18.48 -26.68
N GLY A 78 0.78 18.05 -26.11
CA GLY A 78 2.03 18.79 -26.07
C GLY A 78 2.12 19.84 -24.97
N GLN A 79 1.11 19.96 -24.11
CA GLN A 79 1.12 20.90 -22.98
C GLN A 79 2.12 20.44 -21.90
N VAL A 80 2.77 21.40 -21.26
CA VAL A 80 3.70 21.11 -20.17
C VAL A 80 2.92 20.72 -18.93
N VAL A 81 3.26 19.56 -18.40
CA VAL A 81 2.76 19.04 -17.12
C VAL A 81 3.85 19.23 -16.08
N PRO A 82 3.56 19.83 -14.93
CA PRO A 82 4.52 20.01 -13.84
C PRO A 82 5.11 18.69 -13.37
N ALA A 83 6.29 18.78 -12.72
CA ALA A 83 7.00 17.63 -12.17
C ALA A 83 6.18 16.89 -11.11
N PHE A 84 5.36 17.61 -10.38
CA PHE A 84 4.39 17.09 -9.42
C PHE A 84 3.05 17.82 -9.62
N THR A 85 1.97 17.05 -9.72
CA THR A 85 0.61 17.58 -9.90
C THR A 85 -0.32 17.06 -8.82
N GLN A 86 -1.22 17.92 -8.34
CA GLN A 86 -2.42 17.51 -7.63
C GLN A 86 -3.53 17.31 -8.67
N GLY A 87 -4.11 16.12 -8.68
CA GLY A 87 -5.13 15.80 -9.68
C GLY A 87 -4.57 15.75 -11.10
N ASP A 88 -5.44 15.47 -12.02
CA ASP A 88 -5.24 15.59 -13.47
C ASP A 88 -6.64 15.68 -14.10
N ALA A 89 -6.91 16.78 -14.79
CA ALA A 89 -8.24 17.01 -15.39
C ALA A 89 -8.59 15.94 -16.45
N THR A 90 -7.61 15.29 -17.02
CA THR A 90 -7.76 14.24 -18.04
C THR A 90 -7.92 12.84 -17.45
N ILE A 91 -7.69 12.68 -16.13
CA ILE A 91 -7.73 11.40 -15.44
C ILE A 91 -8.74 11.49 -14.30
N PRO A 92 -9.94 10.91 -14.45
CA PRO A 92 -10.93 10.91 -13.39
C PRO A 92 -10.40 10.31 -12.09
N GLY A 93 -10.65 10.99 -10.96
CA GLY A 93 -10.24 10.51 -9.65
C GLY A 93 -8.74 10.61 -9.35
N ALA A 94 -7.96 11.30 -10.20
CA ALA A 94 -6.54 11.52 -9.94
C ALA A 94 -6.35 12.28 -8.62
N LEU A 95 -5.53 11.73 -7.75
CA LEU A 95 -5.14 12.33 -6.47
C LEU A 95 -3.88 13.17 -6.64
N PHE A 96 -2.83 12.58 -7.21
CA PHE A 96 -1.58 13.24 -7.56
C PHE A 96 -0.79 12.43 -8.57
N GLY A 97 0.13 13.09 -9.27
CA GLY A 97 1.04 12.48 -10.22
C GLY A 97 2.40 13.15 -10.21
N PHE A 98 3.44 12.42 -10.61
CA PHE A 98 4.80 12.93 -10.66
C PHE A 98 5.70 12.07 -11.55
N VAL A 99 6.91 12.56 -11.78
CA VAL A 99 7.96 11.80 -12.46
C VAL A 99 8.91 11.21 -11.45
N ARG A 100 9.23 9.93 -11.63
CA ARG A 100 10.20 9.21 -10.79
C ARG A 100 11.38 8.69 -11.61
N ALA A 101 12.53 8.54 -10.95
CA ALA A 101 13.69 7.79 -11.44
C ALA A 101 13.58 6.29 -11.10
N GLY A 102 14.62 5.52 -11.40
CA GLY A 102 14.77 4.15 -10.94
C GLY A 102 13.89 3.13 -11.65
N TRP A 103 13.38 3.45 -12.83
CA TRP A 103 12.71 2.47 -13.68
C TRP A 103 13.75 1.55 -14.33
N SER A 104 13.93 0.38 -13.73
CA SER A 104 14.93 -0.60 -14.19
C SER A 104 14.71 -1.00 -15.64
N ASN A 105 15.77 -0.95 -16.44
CA ASN A 105 15.77 -1.29 -17.85
C ASN A 105 16.67 -2.51 -18.09
N TYR A 106 16.23 -3.67 -17.60
CA TYR A 106 16.99 -4.91 -17.71
C TYR A 106 17.18 -5.39 -19.15
N ASP A 107 16.21 -5.06 -20.02
CA ASP A 107 16.19 -5.50 -21.42
C ASP A 107 16.96 -4.55 -22.34
N ALA A 108 17.63 -3.52 -21.80
CA ALA A 108 18.29 -2.46 -22.55
C ALA A 108 17.39 -1.84 -23.65
N ALA A 109 16.06 -1.83 -23.42
CA ALA A 109 15.10 -1.25 -24.35
C ALA A 109 15.38 0.26 -24.53
N PRO A 110 15.10 0.84 -25.70
CA PRO A 110 15.33 2.25 -25.98
C PRO A 110 14.30 3.15 -25.28
N ARG A 111 14.34 3.19 -23.94
CA ARG A 111 13.47 3.99 -23.08
C ARG A 111 14.25 4.67 -21.96
N ALA A 112 13.74 5.79 -21.48
CA ALA A 112 14.33 6.47 -20.33
C ALA A 112 14.23 5.63 -19.06
N GLY A 113 15.20 5.76 -18.15
CA GLY A 113 15.13 5.22 -16.78
C GLY A 113 14.19 6.02 -15.87
N LEU A 114 13.41 6.95 -16.45
CA LEU A 114 12.41 7.77 -15.78
C LEU A 114 11.02 7.29 -16.15
N GLN A 115 10.08 7.40 -15.21
CA GLN A 115 8.70 6.99 -15.42
C GLN A 115 7.76 8.06 -14.84
N ARG A 116 6.72 8.44 -15.59
CA ARG A 116 5.59 9.20 -15.07
C ARG A 116 4.66 8.23 -14.37
N VAL A 117 4.19 8.57 -13.17
CA VAL A 117 3.24 7.80 -12.38
C VAL A 117 2.15 8.72 -11.84
N ALA A 118 0.96 8.16 -11.60
CA ALA A 118 -0.12 8.84 -10.90
C ALA A 118 -0.88 7.86 -10.02
N TYR A 119 -1.46 8.39 -8.95
CA TYR A 119 -2.31 7.66 -8.02
C TYR A 119 -3.73 8.18 -8.16
N VAL A 120 -4.68 7.27 -8.36
CA VAL A 120 -6.08 7.60 -8.64
C VAL A 120 -7.02 6.81 -7.74
N LEU A 121 -8.11 7.42 -7.33
CA LEU A 121 -9.22 6.75 -6.68
C LEU A 121 -10.36 6.57 -7.69
N GLU A 122 -10.57 5.37 -8.16
CA GLU A 122 -11.57 5.06 -9.16
C GLU A 122 -12.30 3.76 -8.83
N GLY A 123 -13.64 3.79 -8.88
CA GLY A 123 -14.48 2.63 -8.59
C GLY A 123 -14.29 2.06 -7.18
N GLY A 124 -13.92 2.89 -6.18
CA GLY A 124 -13.65 2.44 -4.82
C GLY A 124 -12.32 1.69 -4.67
N ALA A 125 -11.43 1.80 -5.65
CA ALA A 125 -10.08 1.27 -5.58
C ALA A 125 -9.04 2.38 -5.74
N LEU A 126 -8.01 2.35 -4.90
CA LEU A 126 -6.81 3.17 -5.07
C LEU A 126 -5.89 2.43 -6.04
N LYS A 127 -5.59 3.08 -7.16
CA LYS A 127 -4.84 2.50 -8.26
C LYS A 127 -3.60 3.32 -8.55
N ARG A 128 -2.59 2.66 -9.10
CA ARG A 128 -1.37 3.27 -9.64
C ARG A 128 -1.39 3.20 -11.16
N LEU A 129 -1.34 4.35 -11.79
CA LEU A 129 -1.13 4.49 -13.23
C LEU A 129 0.37 4.67 -13.51
N SER A 130 0.81 4.22 -14.67
CA SER A 130 2.17 4.47 -15.16
C SER A 130 2.16 4.71 -16.66
N TRP A 131 3.09 5.53 -17.15
CA TRP A 131 3.23 5.82 -18.56
C TRP A 131 4.39 5.03 -19.16
N PRO A 132 4.21 4.42 -20.34
CA PRO A 132 5.27 3.68 -21.04
C PRO A 132 6.38 4.61 -21.54
N MET A 133 6.06 5.88 -21.81
CA MET A 133 6.99 6.95 -22.17
C MET A 133 6.69 8.19 -21.34
N LEU A 134 7.67 9.08 -21.17
CA LEU A 134 7.51 10.30 -20.39
C LEU A 134 6.53 11.28 -21.03
N ASP A 135 6.63 11.44 -22.35
CA ASP A 135 5.92 12.46 -23.10
C ASP A 135 4.98 11.84 -24.15
N GLY A 136 3.84 12.49 -24.39
CA GLY A 136 2.96 12.24 -25.52
C GLY A 136 2.19 10.91 -25.50
N THR A 137 2.20 10.13 -24.42
CA THR A 137 1.53 8.84 -24.35
C THR A 137 0.37 8.83 -23.34
N ALA A 138 -0.58 7.92 -23.56
CA ALA A 138 -1.59 7.57 -22.57
C ALA A 138 -0.98 6.70 -21.46
N PRO A 139 -1.59 6.67 -20.27
CA PRO A 139 -1.19 5.73 -19.23
C PRO A 139 -1.44 4.29 -19.67
N ALA A 140 -0.62 3.37 -19.18
CA ALA A 140 -0.86 1.94 -19.28
C ALA A 140 -1.98 1.51 -18.32
N ASP A 141 -2.34 0.21 -18.34
CA ASP A 141 -3.34 -0.35 -17.44
C ASP A 141 -3.00 -0.08 -15.97
N ALA A 142 -4.04 0.25 -15.21
CA ALA A 142 -3.92 0.60 -13.82
C ALA A 142 -3.65 -0.62 -12.94
N ALA A 143 -2.65 -0.53 -12.07
CA ALA A 143 -2.41 -1.53 -11.04
C ALA A 143 -3.24 -1.21 -9.77
N ASN A 144 -4.08 -2.15 -9.34
CA ASN A 144 -4.84 -2.03 -8.09
C ASN A 144 -3.89 -2.17 -6.90
N LEU A 145 -3.91 -1.19 -6.00
CA LEU A 145 -3.12 -1.19 -4.77
C LEU A 145 -3.96 -1.49 -3.53
N LEU A 146 -5.16 -0.91 -3.46
CA LEU A 146 -6.05 -1.06 -2.32
C LEU A 146 -7.51 -1.01 -2.78
N GLU A 147 -8.32 -1.95 -2.34
CA GLU A 147 -9.74 -2.04 -2.67
C GLU A 147 -10.63 -1.60 -1.50
N ASN A 148 -11.92 -1.40 -1.79
CA ASN A 148 -12.94 -0.97 -0.83
C ASN A 148 -12.61 0.38 -0.16
N VAL A 149 -11.93 1.27 -0.88
CA VAL A 149 -11.62 2.62 -0.44
C VAL A 149 -12.87 3.49 -0.56
N THR A 150 -13.28 4.10 0.53
CA THR A 150 -14.44 5.00 0.58
C THR A 150 -14.05 6.46 0.42
N SER A 151 -12.84 6.81 0.85
CA SER A 151 -12.26 8.14 0.66
C SER A 151 -10.74 8.09 0.64
N ALA A 152 -10.14 8.99 -0.15
CA ALA A 152 -8.71 9.24 -0.13
C ALA A 152 -8.47 10.75 -0.29
N ASN A 153 -7.71 11.34 0.62
CA ASN A 153 -7.34 12.74 0.62
C ASN A 153 -5.83 12.86 0.76
N VAL A 154 -5.27 13.89 0.12
CA VAL A 154 -3.83 14.11 0.11
C VAL A 154 -3.50 15.48 0.66
N GLU A 155 -2.50 15.55 1.52
CA GLU A 155 -1.91 16.77 2.02
C GLU A 155 -0.45 16.83 1.58
N TYR A 156 0.03 18.02 1.28
CA TYR A 156 1.37 18.28 0.78
C TYR A 156 2.13 19.16 1.75
N ARG A 157 3.39 18.85 1.99
CA ARG A 157 4.26 19.70 2.81
C ARG A 157 5.11 20.57 1.88
N ASP A 158 4.96 21.90 2.01
CA ASP A 158 5.68 22.86 1.19
C ASP A 158 7.16 23.02 1.64
N ASP A 159 7.91 23.88 0.95
CA ASP A 159 9.31 24.21 1.24
C ASP A 159 9.50 24.92 2.59
N LYS A 160 8.46 25.59 3.09
CA LYS A 160 8.42 26.24 4.40
C LYS A 160 8.05 25.27 5.53
N GLY A 161 7.77 24.00 5.20
CA GLY A 161 7.39 22.97 6.16
C GLY A 161 5.92 23.03 6.57
N GLN A 162 5.07 23.77 5.87
CA GLN A 162 3.64 23.89 6.14
C GLN A 162 2.85 22.80 5.40
N TRP A 163 1.82 22.25 6.03
CA TRP A 163 0.91 21.30 5.41
C TRP A 163 -0.21 22.05 4.70
N ARG A 164 -0.48 21.66 3.45
CA ARG A 164 -1.53 22.23 2.59
C ARG A 164 -2.39 21.12 2.01
N GLY A 165 -3.68 21.37 1.87
CA GLY A 165 -4.61 20.48 1.19
C GLY A 165 -4.55 20.57 -0.34
N ASP A 166 -3.86 21.59 -0.87
CA ASP A 166 -3.67 21.83 -2.30
C ASP A 166 -2.19 21.93 -2.65
N TRP A 167 -1.84 21.51 -3.86
CA TRP A 167 -0.51 21.68 -4.43
C TRP A 167 -0.56 22.54 -5.68
N SER A 168 -0.16 23.79 -5.51
CA SER A 168 0.02 24.76 -6.60
C SER A 168 1.42 25.33 -6.45
N ALA A 169 2.37 24.74 -7.17
CA ALA A 169 3.73 25.22 -7.17
C ALA A 169 3.90 26.44 -8.07
N ALA A 170 4.70 27.41 -7.61
CA ALA A 170 5.06 28.57 -8.44
C ALA A 170 5.95 28.14 -9.63
N ASP A 171 6.81 27.17 -9.40
CA ASP A 171 7.73 26.60 -10.42
C ASP A 171 7.22 25.24 -10.88
N ALA A 172 7.21 25.01 -12.18
CA ALA A 172 6.72 23.76 -12.78
C ALA A 172 7.57 22.53 -12.41
N ASP A 173 8.79 22.72 -11.94
CA ASP A 173 9.69 21.66 -11.49
C ASP A 173 9.69 21.46 -9.95
N ALA A 174 8.89 22.21 -9.21
CA ALA A 174 8.83 22.10 -7.76
C ALA A 174 8.20 20.77 -7.32
N LEU A 175 8.76 20.21 -6.22
CA LEU A 175 8.25 19.02 -5.55
C LEU A 175 7.85 19.36 -4.10
N PRO A 176 6.79 18.77 -3.55
CA PRO A 176 6.53 18.85 -2.13
C PRO A 176 7.62 18.15 -1.33
N ARG A 177 7.89 18.56 -0.09
CA ARG A 177 8.85 17.88 0.80
C ARG A 177 8.36 16.55 1.33
N ALA A 178 7.05 16.46 1.50
CA ALA A 178 6.39 15.24 1.93
C ALA A 178 4.94 15.23 1.45
N VAL A 179 4.39 14.04 1.35
CA VAL A 179 2.98 13.78 1.05
C VAL A 179 2.39 12.98 2.20
N ALA A 180 1.22 13.40 2.70
CA ALA A 180 0.44 12.61 3.63
C ALA A 180 -0.84 12.15 2.93
N LEU A 181 -1.02 10.84 2.85
CA LEU A 181 -2.23 10.20 2.34
C LEU A 181 -3.14 9.84 3.51
N ARG A 182 -4.36 10.36 3.52
CA ARG A 182 -5.44 9.91 4.39
C ARG A 182 -6.34 9.00 3.60
N VAL A 183 -6.48 7.78 4.03
CA VAL A 183 -7.30 6.77 3.35
C VAL A 183 -8.28 6.13 4.32
N THR A 184 -9.53 5.99 3.88
CA THR A 184 -10.56 5.26 4.61
C THR A 184 -10.98 4.05 3.79
N VAL A 185 -10.89 2.87 4.38
CA VAL A 185 -11.35 1.62 3.79
C VAL A 185 -12.66 1.22 4.48
N LYS A 186 -13.59 0.65 3.73
CA LYS A 186 -14.89 0.22 4.25
C LYS A 186 -14.74 -0.64 5.51
N GLY A 187 -15.36 -0.19 6.59
CA GLY A 187 -15.33 -0.90 7.88
C GLY A 187 -14.06 -0.69 8.71
N ARG A 188 -13.19 0.28 8.35
CA ARG A 188 -11.99 0.64 9.09
C ARG A 188 -11.98 2.13 9.44
N ALA A 189 -11.20 2.49 10.46
CA ALA A 189 -10.89 3.88 10.76
C ALA A 189 -10.03 4.49 9.65
N GLU A 190 -10.07 5.82 9.54
CA GLU A 190 -9.18 6.57 8.67
C GLU A 190 -7.73 6.35 9.10
N GLU A 191 -6.87 6.04 8.16
CA GLU A 191 -5.44 5.90 8.33
C GLU A 191 -4.73 7.05 7.64
N ARG A 192 -3.76 7.69 8.32
CA ARG A 192 -2.90 8.73 7.78
C ARG A 192 -1.48 8.22 7.70
N VAL A 193 -0.96 8.11 6.48
CA VAL A 193 0.41 7.67 6.21
C VAL A 193 1.21 8.81 5.58
N LEU A 194 2.45 8.98 6.03
CA LEU A 194 3.34 10.06 5.61
C LEU A 194 4.51 9.49 4.81
N PHE A 195 4.81 10.14 3.69
CA PHE A 195 5.90 9.78 2.80
C PHE A 195 6.80 10.98 2.52
N LEU A 196 8.09 10.78 2.56
CA LEU A 196 9.06 11.77 2.09
C LEU A 196 9.14 11.75 0.57
N VAL A 197 9.31 12.92 -0.04
CA VAL A 197 9.41 13.05 -1.50
C VAL A 197 10.86 13.35 -1.87
N GLY A 198 11.44 12.51 -2.71
CA GLY A 198 12.70 12.62 -3.42
C GLY A 198 13.88 13.30 -2.75
N PRO A 199 15.05 13.29 -3.35
CA PRO A 199 16.17 14.05 -2.84
C PRO A 199 15.91 15.55 -3.06
N GLN A 200 15.61 16.27 -1.99
CA GLN A 200 15.39 17.72 -1.98
C GLN A 200 16.70 18.51 -2.01
N THR A 201 17.70 17.99 -2.68
CA THR A 201 19.01 18.61 -2.68
C THR A 201 19.13 19.59 -3.85
N ARG A 202 18.48 20.73 -3.73
CA ARG A 202 19.06 21.94 -4.30
C ARG A 202 19.89 22.60 -3.20
N VAL A 203 21.09 22.11 -2.95
CA VAL A 203 22.12 22.92 -2.31
C VAL A 203 22.44 23.98 -3.37
N PRO A 204 22.13 25.25 -3.15
CA PRO A 204 22.58 26.29 -4.08
C PRO A 204 24.10 26.17 -4.13
N PRO A 205 24.72 26.30 -5.34
CA PRO A 205 26.17 26.33 -5.44
C PRO A 205 26.68 27.42 -4.49
N PRO A 206 27.79 27.14 -3.79
CA PRO A 206 28.37 28.16 -2.91
C PRO A 206 28.56 29.42 -3.76
N SER A 207 27.98 30.53 -3.29
CA SER A 207 28.22 31.83 -3.89
C SER A 207 29.71 32.06 -3.87
N ILE A 208 30.34 32.11 -5.03
CA ILE A 208 31.72 32.53 -5.17
C ILE A 208 31.70 34.03 -4.86
N GLU A 209 32.01 34.39 -3.62
CA GLU A 209 32.34 35.77 -3.27
C GLU A 209 33.58 36.12 -4.09
N THR A 210 33.36 36.83 -5.20
CA THR A 210 34.44 37.51 -5.90
C THR A 210 34.93 38.58 -4.98
N SER A 211 36.05 38.32 -4.30
CA SER A 211 36.79 39.39 -3.59
C SER A 211 37.13 40.48 -4.58
N PRO A 212 36.76 41.73 -4.32
CA PRO A 212 37.24 42.84 -5.13
C PRO A 212 38.75 42.94 -4.89
N ASP A 213 39.50 42.79 -5.97
CA ASP A 213 40.95 43.02 -6.03
C ASP A 213 41.32 44.38 -5.43
N GLN A 214 42.33 44.34 -4.58
CA GLN A 214 43.13 45.48 -4.17
C GLN A 214 44.11 45.83 -5.28
#